data_875b3abd87aae243036baa41cc85de56
#
_entry.id   875b3abd87aae243036baa41cc85de56
#
_cell.length_a   1.000
_cell.length_b   1.000
_cell.length_c   1.000
_cell.angle_alpha   90.00
_cell.angle_beta   90.00
_cell.angle_gamma   90.00
#
_symmetry.space_group_name_H-M   'P 1'
#
loop_
_entity.id
_entity.type
_entity.pdbx_description
1 polymer ?
#
loop_
_entity_poly.entity_id
_entity_poly.type
_entity_poly.pdbx_seq_one_letter_code
_entity_poly.pdbx_strand_id
1 'polypeptide(L)'
;MRSIYFIIFIFISYSNLFSQYKGSISKAESSLNKVELKGTEEERRELLLIAKGEIDVAITIEKNISKARTWFVRGNVYAAIAKGYLDIDPLAVEKSIEAFNKVGSDEAKTNDITMIQNTNIGIQNLSSYFVNQAVYALQGSENPNFSKALDEFQNSLKINPNDTLGLLYGGYVAEQLNKFDIALVYYDRLLKLNNLNNENTNRVYQQSVNIRFNNCELINDCSDYLKTLGLISKAREIFPNDNYYPSVEINIAMKLNKVGEARRKIDLQLNNDPQNISLLFNKAVLYYNLGLAIDSDKSMEDKMKLDSLDKIYAISINSYKNVLEIEPNNERAILYMIDAYKALAKPYFDMERNLDFLALKGKYKAESDRLKNEGNTRLSDALIYAKGYSNMKGEN
;
A
#
# COMPACT_ATOMS: atom_id res chain seq x y z
N MET A 1 -56.99 1.05 0.58
CA MET A 1 -57.31 2.42 0.99
C MET A 1 -56.34 3.01 2.05
N ARG A 2 -55.76 2.25 2.96
CA ARG A 2 -54.83 2.79 3.97
C ARG A 2 -53.46 3.28 3.39
N SER A 3 -52.96 2.71 2.31
CA SER A 3 -51.66 3.09 1.71
C SER A 3 -51.69 4.43 0.94
N ILE A 4 -52.84 4.84 0.43
CA ILE A 4 -53.01 6.10 -0.32
C ILE A 4 -52.97 7.31 0.62
N TYR A 5 -53.51 7.16 1.81
CA TYR A 5 -53.52 8.25 2.82
C TYR A 5 -52.10 8.52 3.36
N PHE A 6 -51.23 7.51 3.42
CA PHE A 6 -49.88 7.70 3.91
C PHE A 6 -48.98 8.46 2.91
N ILE A 7 -49.18 8.19 1.60
CA ILE A 7 -48.45 8.90 0.53
C ILE A 7 -48.92 10.36 0.42
N ILE A 8 -50.23 10.61 0.59
CA ILE A 8 -50.80 11.98 0.56
C ILE A 8 -50.32 12.78 1.78
N PHE A 9 -50.19 12.15 2.96
CA PHE A 9 -49.74 12.85 4.16
C PHE A 9 -48.25 13.22 4.08
N ILE A 10 -47.41 12.37 3.45
CA ILE A 10 -45.99 12.68 3.18
C ILE A 10 -45.90 13.83 2.16
N PHE A 11 -46.70 13.83 1.10
CA PHE A 11 -46.70 14.92 0.10
C PHE A 11 -47.19 16.26 0.67
N ILE A 12 -48.17 16.24 1.55
CA ILE A 12 -48.71 17.47 2.21
C ILE A 12 -47.71 17.99 3.25
N SER A 13 -46.96 17.14 3.95
CA SER A 13 -45.90 17.58 4.86
C SER A 13 -44.69 18.16 4.13
N TYR A 14 -44.33 17.62 2.96
CA TYR A 14 -43.27 18.19 2.12
C TYR A 14 -43.66 19.53 1.50
N SER A 15 -44.89 19.69 1.03
CA SER A 15 -45.36 20.96 0.45
C SER A 15 -45.46 22.08 1.49
N ASN A 16 -45.81 21.79 2.75
CA ASN A 16 -45.85 22.79 3.81
C ASN A 16 -44.46 23.24 4.28
N LEU A 17 -43.41 22.38 4.22
CA LEU A 17 -42.03 22.75 4.51
C LEU A 17 -41.46 23.75 3.47
N PHE A 18 -41.81 23.61 2.20
CA PHE A 18 -41.37 24.53 1.14
C PHE A 18 -42.12 25.88 1.15
N SER A 19 -43.31 25.97 1.70
CA SER A 19 -44.07 27.22 1.77
C SER A 19 -43.51 28.22 2.79
N GLN A 20 -42.67 27.77 3.69
CA GLN A 20 -42.07 28.59 4.74
C GLN A 20 -40.92 29.46 4.20
N TYR A 21 -40.24 29.03 3.13
CA TYR A 21 -39.08 29.70 2.57
C TYR A 21 -39.43 30.42 1.26
N LYS A 22 -38.84 31.61 1.06
CA LYS A 22 -39.12 32.49 -0.10
C LYS A 22 -38.03 32.42 -1.18
N GLY A 23 -36.96 31.64 -0.97
CA GLY A 23 -35.82 31.57 -1.86
C GLY A 23 -34.95 32.83 -1.85
N SER A 24 -34.77 33.42 -0.68
CA SER A 24 -33.97 34.61 -0.49
C SER A 24 -32.50 34.27 -0.29
N ILE A 25 -31.70 34.51 -1.31
CA ILE A 25 -30.23 34.33 -1.26
C ILE A 25 -29.62 35.15 -0.12
N SER A 26 -30.06 36.41 0.05
CA SER A 26 -29.54 37.28 1.11
C SER A 26 -29.92 36.83 2.52
N LYS A 27 -31.10 36.18 2.69
CA LYS A 27 -31.50 35.60 3.98
C LYS A 27 -30.67 34.33 4.28
N ALA A 28 -30.44 33.49 3.27
CA ALA A 28 -29.58 32.32 3.40
C ALA A 28 -28.17 32.71 3.85
N GLU A 29 -27.56 33.69 3.16
CA GLU A 29 -26.22 34.21 3.47
C GLU A 29 -26.19 34.88 4.86
N SER A 30 -27.17 35.71 5.21
CA SER A 30 -27.25 36.34 6.52
C SER A 30 -27.41 35.32 7.67
N SER A 31 -28.18 34.26 7.45
CA SER A 31 -28.32 33.17 8.44
C SER A 31 -27.02 32.42 8.60
N LEU A 32 -26.35 32.08 7.50
CA LEU A 32 -25.04 31.41 7.51
C LEU A 32 -23.98 32.22 8.28
N ASN A 33 -23.87 33.54 7.99
CA ASN A 33 -22.91 34.43 8.64
C ASN A 33 -23.12 34.56 10.16
N LYS A 34 -24.31 34.25 10.66
CA LYS A 34 -24.64 34.27 12.09
C LYS A 34 -24.26 32.94 12.79
N VAL A 35 -24.05 31.86 12.07
CA VAL A 35 -23.79 30.52 12.66
C VAL A 35 -22.59 30.56 13.59
N GLU A 36 -21.48 31.18 13.17
CA GLU A 36 -20.25 31.29 13.96
C GLU A 36 -20.37 32.20 15.18
N LEU A 37 -21.35 33.09 15.18
CA LEU A 37 -21.59 34.05 16.26
C LEU A 37 -22.44 33.47 17.40
N LYS A 38 -23.04 32.30 17.22
CA LYS A 38 -23.93 31.68 18.18
C LYS A 38 -23.21 30.74 19.14
N GLY A 39 -23.60 30.82 20.42
CA GLY A 39 -23.00 30.04 21.50
C GLY A 39 -23.51 28.61 21.59
N THR A 40 -24.78 28.38 21.29
CA THR A 40 -25.38 27.05 21.42
C THR A 40 -25.43 26.29 20.09
N GLU A 41 -25.38 24.98 20.17
CA GLU A 41 -25.48 24.12 18.98
C GLU A 41 -26.87 24.18 18.36
N GLU A 42 -27.92 24.28 19.18
CA GLU A 42 -29.28 24.43 18.74
C GLU A 42 -29.54 25.67 17.89
N GLU A 43 -29.01 26.83 18.34
CA GLU A 43 -29.11 28.08 17.58
C GLU A 43 -28.36 27.99 16.24
N ARG A 44 -27.18 27.34 16.22
CA ARG A 44 -26.44 27.14 14.97
C ARG A 44 -27.18 26.24 14.00
N ARG A 45 -27.75 25.15 14.50
CA ARG A 45 -28.58 24.22 13.73
C ARG A 45 -29.80 24.90 13.14
N GLU A 46 -30.53 25.71 13.91
CA GLU A 46 -31.68 26.46 13.42
C GLU A 46 -31.28 27.39 12.26
N LEU A 47 -30.19 28.15 12.43
CA LEU A 47 -29.68 29.04 11.39
C LEU A 47 -29.27 28.28 10.12
N LEU A 48 -28.67 27.11 10.25
CA LEU A 48 -28.30 26.25 9.10
C LEU A 48 -29.53 25.71 8.38
N LEU A 49 -30.60 25.33 9.12
CA LEU A 49 -31.88 24.90 8.55
C LEU A 49 -32.55 26.04 7.78
N ILE A 50 -32.51 27.28 8.33
CA ILE A 50 -33.05 28.47 7.63
C ILE A 50 -32.25 28.75 6.38
N ALA A 51 -30.89 28.73 6.46
CA ALA A 51 -30.03 29.00 5.34
C ALA A 51 -30.21 27.95 4.22
N LYS A 52 -30.30 26.67 4.59
CA LYS A 52 -30.55 25.56 3.67
C LYS A 52 -31.91 25.71 3.01
N GLY A 53 -32.97 25.92 3.77
CA GLY A 53 -34.32 26.07 3.22
C GLY A 53 -34.44 27.24 2.23
N GLU A 54 -33.90 28.40 2.55
CA GLU A 54 -33.90 29.55 1.63
C GLU A 54 -33.09 29.31 0.37
N ILE A 55 -31.92 28.69 0.46
CA ILE A 55 -31.05 28.47 -0.72
C ILE A 55 -31.57 27.34 -1.60
N ASP A 56 -32.18 26.30 -1.04
CA ASP A 56 -32.80 25.21 -1.80
C ASP A 56 -34.00 25.68 -2.59
N VAL A 57 -34.83 26.60 -2.02
CA VAL A 57 -35.88 27.25 -2.78
C VAL A 57 -35.33 28.22 -3.81
N ALA A 58 -34.23 28.93 -3.50
CA ALA A 58 -33.62 29.89 -4.43
C ALA A 58 -33.19 29.23 -5.76
N ILE A 59 -32.68 28.02 -5.74
CA ILE A 59 -32.24 27.29 -6.95
C ILE A 59 -33.42 26.75 -7.79
N THR A 60 -34.66 26.80 -7.32
CA THR A 60 -35.83 26.46 -8.11
C THR A 60 -36.39 27.67 -8.89
N ILE A 61 -35.87 28.86 -8.63
CA ILE A 61 -36.30 30.09 -9.24
C ILE A 61 -35.40 30.41 -10.44
N GLU A 62 -35.91 30.39 -11.63
CA GLU A 62 -35.16 30.55 -12.90
C GLU A 62 -34.19 31.74 -12.88
N LYS A 63 -34.65 32.92 -12.46
CA LYS A 63 -33.82 34.15 -12.38
C LYS A 63 -32.66 34.06 -11.38
N ASN A 64 -32.63 33.06 -10.51
CA ASN A 64 -31.56 32.86 -9.51
C ASN A 64 -30.56 31.83 -9.95
N ILE A 65 -30.95 30.84 -10.78
CA ILE A 65 -30.06 29.78 -11.26
C ILE A 65 -28.87 30.35 -12.03
N SER A 66 -29.10 31.40 -12.85
CA SER A 66 -28.08 32.07 -13.65
C SER A 66 -27.15 32.99 -12.85
N LYS A 67 -27.40 33.20 -11.54
CA LYS A 67 -26.55 34.04 -10.69
C LYS A 67 -25.45 33.24 -9.98
N ALA A 68 -24.21 33.52 -10.25
CA ALA A 68 -23.08 32.90 -9.56
C ALA A 68 -23.18 33.00 -8.03
N ARG A 69 -23.69 34.12 -7.50
CA ARG A 69 -23.92 34.31 -6.06
C ARG A 69 -24.83 33.25 -5.46
N THR A 70 -25.84 32.78 -6.19
CA THR A 70 -26.75 31.71 -5.69
C THR A 70 -25.98 30.44 -5.38
N TRP A 71 -25.11 30.04 -6.32
CA TRP A 71 -24.29 28.86 -6.20
C TRP A 71 -23.16 29.02 -5.18
N PHE A 72 -22.54 30.20 -5.11
CA PHE A 72 -21.56 30.52 -4.08
C PHE A 72 -22.15 30.41 -2.66
N VAL A 73 -23.30 31.03 -2.42
CA VAL A 73 -23.98 30.94 -1.12
C VAL A 73 -24.41 29.50 -0.82
N ARG A 74 -24.95 28.78 -1.82
CA ARG A 74 -25.29 27.36 -1.68
C ARG A 74 -24.09 26.52 -1.30
N GLY A 75 -22.96 26.71 -1.97
CA GLY A 75 -21.69 26.02 -1.66
C GLY A 75 -21.27 26.22 -0.21
N ASN A 76 -21.30 27.46 0.26
CA ASN A 76 -20.94 27.80 1.64
C ASN A 76 -21.93 27.23 2.68
N VAL A 77 -23.24 27.26 2.41
CA VAL A 77 -24.26 26.69 3.31
C VAL A 77 -24.03 25.20 3.48
N TYR A 78 -23.86 24.47 2.37
CA TYR A 78 -23.62 23.04 2.42
C TYR A 78 -22.23 22.69 2.96
N ALA A 79 -21.23 23.53 2.75
CA ALA A 79 -19.92 23.38 3.40
C ALA A 79 -20.02 23.52 4.94
N ALA A 80 -20.84 24.44 5.43
CA ALA A 80 -21.07 24.57 6.87
C ALA A 80 -21.82 23.36 7.45
N ILE A 81 -22.83 22.84 6.73
CA ILE A 81 -23.54 21.62 7.12
C ILE A 81 -22.60 20.41 7.15
N ALA A 82 -21.72 20.27 6.14
CA ALA A 82 -20.75 19.18 6.05
C ALA A 82 -19.77 19.15 7.23
N LYS A 83 -19.48 20.30 7.86
CA LYS A 83 -18.54 20.43 8.97
C LYS A 83 -19.07 20.05 10.36
N GLY A 84 -20.09 19.20 10.43
CA GLY A 84 -20.56 18.70 11.74
C GLY A 84 -22.07 18.51 11.86
N TYR A 85 -22.82 18.73 10.78
CA TYR A 85 -24.28 18.66 10.76
C TYR A 85 -24.82 17.77 9.63
N LEU A 86 -24.10 16.67 9.33
CA LEU A 86 -24.45 15.73 8.24
C LEU A 86 -25.83 15.07 8.46
N ASP A 87 -26.36 15.08 9.67
CA ASP A 87 -27.71 14.63 9.96
C ASP A 87 -28.81 15.62 9.45
N ILE A 88 -28.46 16.90 9.23
CA ILE A 88 -29.33 17.84 8.50
C ILE A 88 -29.41 17.46 7.02
N ASP A 89 -28.29 17.09 6.43
CA ASP A 89 -28.21 16.63 5.04
C ASP A 89 -26.99 15.73 4.82
N PRO A 90 -27.20 14.41 4.68
CA PRO A 90 -26.06 13.47 4.46
C PRO A 90 -25.28 13.70 3.17
N LEU A 91 -25.87 14.41 2.19
CA LEU A 91 -25.24 14.74 0.91
C LEU A 91 -24.63 16.15 0.90
N ALA A 92 -24.37 16.74 2.07
CA ALA A 92 -23.88 18.11 2.16
C ALA A 92 -22.53 18.32 1.48
N VAL A 93 -21.64 17.35 1.55
CA VAL A 93 -20.33 17.40 0.85
C VAL A 93 -20.55 17.50 -0.65
N GLU A 94 -21.30 16.57 -1.22
CA GLU A 94 -21.58 16.50 -2.66
C GLU A 94 -22.30 17.76 -3.17
N LYS A 95 -23.30 18.25 -2.42
CA LYS A 95 -24.03 19.46 -2.75
C LYS A 95 -23.19 20.73 -2.67
N SER A 96 -22.26 20.78 -1.73
CA SER A 96 -21.29 21.87 -1.64
C SER A 96 -20.37 21.90 -2.86
N ILE A 97 -19.81 20.75 -3.24
CA ILE A 97 -18.93 20.62 -4.42
C ILE A 97 -19.69 20.99 -5.69
N GLU A 98 -20.88 20.43 -5.88
CA GLU A 98 -21.74 20.76 -7.03
C GLU A 98 -21.95 22.28 -7.13
N ALA A 99 -22.30 22.92 -6.02
CA ALA A 99 -22.59 24.33 -5.99
C ALA A 99 -21.33 25.19 -6.30
N PHE A 100 -20.19 24.87 -5.69
CA PHE A 100 -18.95 25.59 -5.96
C PHE A 100 -18.49 25.43 -7.42
N ASN A 101 -18.66 24.25 -8.03
CA ASN A 101 -18.31 24.00 -9.42
C ASN A 101 -19.20 24.78 -10.42
N LYS A 102 -20.41 25.18 -10.00
CA LYS A 102 -21.27 26.02 -10.84
C LYS A 102 -20.89 27.50 -10.84
N VAL A 103 -20.14 27.98 -9.85
CA VAL A 103 -19.66 29.36 -9.83
C VAL A 103 -18.68 29.59 -10.97
N GLY A 104 -19.03 30.47 -11.89
CA GLY A 104 -18.22 30.78 -13.07
C GLY A 104 -18.42 29.80 -14.26
N SER A 105 -19.28 28.79 -14.11
CA SER A 105 -19.66 27.91 -15.24
C SER A 105 -20.53 28.64 -16.28
N ASP A 106 -20.79 27.98 -17.41
CA ASP A 106 -21.68 28.55 -18.44
C ASP A 106 -23.10 28.82 -17.97
N GLU A 107 -23.58 28.07 -16.96
CA GLU A 107 -24.90 28.24 -16.35
C GLU A 107 -24.95 29.45 -15.40
N ALA A 108 -23.83 29.79 -14.75
CA ALA A 108 -23.73 30.82 -13.72
C ALA A 108 -22.46 31.65 -13.90
N LYS A 109 -22.35 32.32 -15.04
CA LYS A 109 -21.19 33.13 -15.42
C LYS A 109 -20.99 34.30 -14.46
N THR A 110 -19.72 34.58 -14.15
CA THR A 110 -19.33 35.75 -13.39
C THR A 110 -17.91 36.22 -13.81
N ASN A 111 -17.74 37.54 -13.83
CA ASN A 111 -16.44 38.18 -13.97
C ASN A 111 -15.92 38.70 -12.61
N ASP A 112 -16.62 38.38 -11.52
CA ASP A 112 -16.21 38.76 -10.16
C ASP A 112 -15.08 37.84 -9.71
N ILE A 113 -13.85 38.33 -9.89
CA ILE A 113 -12.62 37.65 -9.52
C ILE A 113 -12.61 37.33 -8.03
N THR A 114 -13.12 38.24 -7.19
CA THR A 114 -13.19 38.02 -5.73
C THR A 114 -14.09 36.84 -5.38
N MET A 115 -15.24 36.72 -6.05
CA MET A 115 -16.15 35.58 -5.83
C MET A 115 -15.51 34.26 -6.26
N ILE A 116 -14.80 34.24 -7.41
CA ILE A 116 -14.09 33.04 -7.87
C ILE A 116 -12.99 32.65 -6.88
N GLN A 117 -12.21 33.62 -6.40
CA GLN A 117 -11.17 33.38 -5.39
C GLN A 117 -11.77 32.85 -4.07
N ASN A 118 -12.84 33.47 -3.58
CA ASN A 118 -13.52 33.04 -2.36
C ASN A 118 -14.14 31.63 -2.52
N THR A 119 -14.60 31.27 -3.71
CA THR A 119 -15.07 29.92 -4.01
C THR A 119 -13.94 28.90 -3.88
N ASN A 120 -12.76 29.19 -4.46
CA ASN A 120 -11.59 28.35 -4.34
C ASN A 120 -11.12 28.22 -2.87
N ILE A 121 -11.15 29.33 -2.12
CA ILE A 121 -10.85 29.31 -0.68
C ILE A 121 -11.88 28.43 0.08
N GLY A 122 -13.16 28.52 -0.27
CA GLY A 122 -14.22 27.69 0.32
C GLY A 122 -13.99 26.20 0.09
N ILE A 123 -13.60 25.81 -1.14
CA ILE A 123 -13.20 24.44 -1.50
C ILE A 123 -12.00 23.98 -0.67
N GLN A 124 -10.94 24.81 -0.61
CA GLN A 124 -9.73 24.49 0.15
C GLN A 124 -10.01 24.34 1.65
N ASN A 125 -10.79 25.27 2.23
CA ASN A 125 -11.15 25.21 3.63
C ASN A 125 -11.99 23.98 3.99
N LEU A 126 -12.89 23.55 3.10
CA LEU A 126 -13.68 22.35 3.33
C LEU A 126 -12.81 21.09 3.21
N SER A 127 -11.93 21.02 2.20
CA SER A 127 -10.96 19.92 2.06
C SER A 127 -10.05 19.83 3.29
N SER A 128 -9.46 20.95 3.71
CA SER A 128 -8.58 21.02 4.88
C SER A 128 -9.29 20.64 6.18
N TYR A 129 -10.57 20.96 6.33
CA TYR A 129 -11.37 20.52 7.48
C TYR A 129 -11.35 18.98 7.59
N PHE A 130 -11.65 18.28 6.50
CA PHE A 130 -11.68 16.82 6.50
C PHE A 130 -10.29 16.21 6.70
N VAL A 131 -9.24 16.80 6.11
CA VAL A 131 -7.85 16.39 6.41
C VAL A 131 -7.57 16.50 7.91
N ASN A 132 -7.94 17.62 8.54
CA ASN A 132 -7.73 17.79 9.97
C ASN A 132 -8.54 16.79 10.81
N GLN A 133 -9.79 16.49 10.43
CA GLN A 133 -10.57 15.45 11.10
C GLN A 133 -9.91 14.07 11.00
N ALA A 134 -9.35 13.74 9.83
CA ALA A 134 -8.59 12.52 9.64
C ALA A 134 -7.36 12.47 10.57
N VAL A 135 -6.61 13.57 10.65
CA VAL A 135 -5.44 13.69 11.55
C VAL A 135 -5.86 13.52 13.02
N TYR A 136 -6.95 14.16 13.44
CA TYR A 136 -7.48 13.98 14.81
C TYR A 136 -7.87 12.53 15.10
N ALA A 137 -8.46 11.84 14.12
CA ALA A 137 -8.79 10.42 14.27
C ALA A 137 -7.56 9.53 14.46
N LEU A 138 -6.39 9.96 13.98
CA LEU A 138 -5.11 9.25 14.12
C LEU A 138 -4.37 9.60 15.42
N GLN A 139 -4.57 10.81 15.97
CA GLN A 139 -3.80 11.33 17.12
C GLN A 139 -4.45 11.04 18.47
N GLY A 140 -5.72 10.70 18.55
CA GLY A 140 -6.55 10.86 19.77
C GLY A 140 -6.55 9.73 20.77
N SER A 141 -5.80 8.61 20.61
CA SER A 141 -5.87 7.50 21.56
C SER A 141 -4.69 6.53 21.43
N GLU A 142 -4.52 5.63 22.41
CA GLU A 142 -3.63 4.46 22.31
C GLU A 142 -3.95 3.59 21.07
N ASN A 143 -5.16 3.74 20.51
CA ASN A 143 -5.63 3.04 19.30
C ASN A 143 -6.13 4.06 18.24
N PRO A 144 -5.32 4.41 17.23
CA PRO A 144 -5.73 5.28 16.12
C PRO A 144 -6.97 4.71 15.38
N ASN A 145 -7.95 5.58 15.10
CA ASN A 145 -9.12 5.16 14.33
C ASN A 145 -8.85 5.30 12.82
N PHE A 146 -8.15 4.32 12.24
CA PHE A 146 -7.81 4.30 10.82
C PHE A 146 -9.06 4.30 9.92
N SER A 147 -10.15 3.64 10.31
CA SER A 147 -11.37 3.60 9.49
C SER A 147 -11.97 4.99 9.35
N LYS A 148 -12.16 5.70 10.47
CA LYS A 148 -12.65 7.08 10.46
C LYS A 148 -11.70 8.00 9.69
N ALA A 149 -10.39 7.87 9.90
CA ALA A 149 -9.41 8.67 9.20
C ALA A 149 -9.49 8.47 7.67
N LEU A 150 -9.67 7.23 7.20
CA LEU A 150 -9.84 6.96 5.77
C LEU A 150 -11.09 7.60 5.20
N ASP A 151 -12.23 7.51 5.90
CA ASP A 151 -13.48 8.14 5.46
C ASP A 151 -13.33 9.66 5.34
N GLU A 152 -12.63 10.29 6.28
CA GLU A 152 -12.38 11.73 6.24
C GLU A 152 -11.40 12.13 5.11
N PHE A 153 -10.34 11.35 4.86
CA PHE A 153 -9.48 11.56 3.69
C PHE A 153 -10.26 11.37 2.38
N GLN A 154 -11.18 10.40 2.30
CA GLN A 154 -12.04 10.23 1.14
C GLN A 154 -12.94 11.44 0.92
N ASN A 155 -13.53 12.02 1.97
CA ASN A 155 -14.29 13.25 1.88
C ASN A 155 -13.44 14.43 1.39
N SER A 156 -12.23 14.59 1.92
CA SER A 156 -11.28 15.59 1.43
C SER A 156 -10.99 15.42 -0.06
N LEU A 157 -10.75 14.19 -0.52
CA LEU A 157 -10.42 13.87 -1.91
C LEU A 157 -11.62 13.94 -2.87
N LYS A 158 -12.87 13.83 -2.38
CA LYS A 158 -14.06 14.19 -3.16
C LYS A 158 -14.09 15.69 -3.47
N ILE A 159 -13.68 16.52 -2.51
CA ILE A 159 -13.69 17.98 -2.60
C ILE A 159 -12.53 18.48 -3.45
N ASN A 160 -11.31 18.04 -3.12
CA ASN A 160 -10.10 18.35 -3.84
C ASN A 160 -9.39 17.06 -4.25
N PRO A 161 -9.69 16.52 -5.44
CA PRO A 161 -9.12 15.28 -5.91
C PRO A 161 -7.58 15.25 -5.98
N ASN A 162 -6.93 16.40 -6.03
CA ASN A 162 -5.47 16.54 -6.15
C ASN A 162 -4.83 17.02 -4.83
N ASP A 163 -5.54 16.90 -3.70
CA ASP A 163 -4.96 17.20 -2.39
C ASP A 163 -3.83 16.22 -2.07
N THR A 164 -2.61 16.73 -2.10
CA THR A 164 -1.39 15.95 -1.89
C THR A 164 -1.35 15.30 -0.51
N LEU A 165 -1.81 15.99 0.53
CA LEU A 165 -1.85 15.45 1.89
C LEU A 165 -2.92 14.38 2.03
N GLY A 166 -4.11 14.62 1.47
CA GLY A 166 -5.20 13.65 1.43
C GLY A 166 -4.80 12.36 0.72
N LEU A 167 -4.10 12.47 -0.43
CA LEU A 167 -3.61 11.29 -1.17
C LEU A 167 -2.49 10.56 -0.41
N LEU A 168 -1.51 11.29 0.15
CA LEU A 168 -0.35 10.70 0.81
C LEU A 168 -0.76 9.96 2.10
N TYR A 169 -1.45 10.67 2.99
CA TYR A 169 -1.86 10.09 4.27
C TYR A 169 -3.05 9.15 4.13
N GLY A 170 -3.98 9.43 3.20
CA GLY A 170 -5.06 8.50 2.86
C GLY A 170 -4.53 7.18 2.32
N GLY A 171 -3.47 7.21 1.49
CA GLY A 171 -2.77 6.02 1.01
C GLY A 171 -2.15 5.22 2.17
N TYR A 172 -1.42 5.88 3.06
CA TYR A 172 -0.87 5.25 4.25
C TYR A 172 -1.95 4.62 5.14
N VAL A 173 -3.04 5.33 5.41
CA VAL A 173 -4.16 4.82 6.22
C VAL A 173 -4.84 3.62 5.55
N ALA A 174 -4.99 3.65 4.22
CA ALA A 174 -5.53 2.53 3.46
C ALA A 174 -4.61 1.28 3.58
N GLU A 175 -3.28 1.45 3.58
CA GLU A 175 -2.33 0.35 3.86
C GLU A 175 -2.54 -0.25 5.25
N GLN A 176 -2.68 0.59 6.30
CA GLN A 176 -2.90 0.11 7.67
C GLN A 176 -4.20 -0.70 7.80
N LEU A 177 -5.17 -0.45 6.93
CA LEU A 177 -6.43 -1.19 6.84
C LEU A 177 -6.39 -2.37 5.86
N ASN A 178 -5.24 -2.66 5.25
CA ASN A 178 -5.06 -3.65 4.18
C ASN A 178 -5.96 -3.37 2.94
N LYS A 179 -6.40 -2.12 2.74
CA LYS A 179 -7.15 -1.68 1.55
C LYS A 179 -6.18 -1.27 0.44
N PHE A 180 -5.39 -2.24 -0.03
CA PHE A 180 -4.27 -2.00 -0.93
C PHE A 180 -4.67 -1.39 -2.28
N ASP A 181 -5.85 -1.72 -2.80
CA ASP A 181 -6.36 -1.14 -4.03
C ASP A 181 -6.57 0.38 -3.90
N ILE A 182 -7.11 0.84 -2.76
CA ILE A 182 -7.30 2.26 -2.47
C ILE A 182 -5.94 2.95 -2.33
N ALA A 183 -5.01 2.34 -1.60
CA ALA A 183 -3.65 2.87 -1.43
C ALA A 183 -2.96 3.06 -2.78
N LEU A 184 -2.99 2.07 -3.65
CA LEU A 184 -2.40 2.14 -4.99
C LEU A 184 -3.04 3.22 -5.87
N VAL A 185 -4.36 3.38 -5.82
CA VAL A 185 -5.05 4.46 -6.56
C VAL A 185 -4.55 5.83 -6.10
N TYR A 186 -4.35 6.04 -4.80
CA TYR A 186 -3.87 7.32 -4.27
C TYR A 186 -2.39 7.56 -4.61
N TYR A 187 -1.55 6.56 -4.47
CA TYR A 187 -0.14 6.66 -4.82
C TYR A 187 0.08 6.86 -6.33
N ASP A 188 -0.65 6.17 -7.20
CA ASP A 188 -0.58 6.38 -8.64
C ASP A 188 -0.99 7.80 -9.05
N ARG A 189 -1.95 8.41 -8.32
CA ARG A 189 -2.31 9.82 -8.52
C ARG A 189 -1.22 10.77 -8.05
N LEU A 190 -0.63 10.53 -6.88
CA LEU A 190 0.49 11.33 -6.37
C LEU A 190 1.67 11.36 -7.33
N LEU A 191 2.06 10.20 -7.85
CA LEU A 191 3.16 10.09 -8.81
C LEU A 191 2.87 10.82 -10.13
N LYS A 192 1.59 10.91 -10.54
CA LYS A 192 1.18 11.68 -11.73
C LYS A 192 1.20 13.19 -11.48
N LEU A 193 0.89 13.64 -10.26
CA LEU A 193 0.89 15.06 -9.92
C LEU A 193 2.31 15.65 -9.88
N ASN A 194 3.32 14.83 -9.62
CA ASN A 194 4.73 15.19 -9.61
C ASN A 194 5.06 16.46 -8.78
N ASN A 195 4.38 16.62 -7.65
CA ASN A 195 4.49 17.79 -6.77
C ASN A 195 4.98 17.46 -5.36
N LEU A 196 5.43 16.21 -5.14
CA LEU A 196 6.07 15.79 -3.89
C LEU A 196 7.56 16.16 -3.88
N ASN A 197 8.13 16.32 -2.68
CA ASN A 197 9.58 16.34 -2.51
C ASN A 197 10.17 14.94 -2.80
N ASN A 198 11.49 14.88 -3.00
CA ASN A 198 12.17 13.64 -3.36
C ASN A 198 11.98 12.51 -2.33
N GLU A 199 11.98 12.83 -1.04
CA GLU A 199 11.80 11.85 0.03
C GLU A 199 10.41 11.18 -0.04
N ASN A 200 9.35 11.97 -0.10
CA ASN A 200 7.99 11.47 -0.22
C ASN A 200 7.75 10.77 -1.56
N THR A 201 8.34 11.26 -2.65
CA THR A 201 8.28 10.62 -3.96
C THR A 201 8.90 9.22 -3.89
N ASN A 202 10.10 9.10 -3.30
CA ASN A 202 10.77 7.80 -3.13
C ASN A 202 9.93 6.86 -2.27
N ARG A 203 9.40 7.34 -1.15
CA ARG A 203 8.54 6.56 -0.26
C ARG A 203 7.30 6.03 -1.00
N VAL A 204 6.63 6.87 -1.79
CA VAL A 204 5.44 6.46 -2.57
C VAL A 204 5.79 5.40 -3.62
N TYR A 205 6.93 5.52 -4.30
CA TYR A 205 7.42 4.48 -5.21
C TYR A 205 7.68 3.18 -4.46
N GLN A 206 8.39 3.22 -3.33
CA GLN A 206 8.71 2.02 -2.54
C GLN A 206 7.45 1.32 -2.04
N GLN A 207 6.47 2.06 -1.49
CA GLN A 207 5.21 1.49 -1.03
C GLN A 207 4.39 0.89 -2.18
N SER A 208 4.30 1.59 -3.30
CA SER A 208 3.60 1.07 -4.48
C SER A 208 4.23 -0.22 -5.02
N VAL A 209 5.56 -0.28 -5.04
CA VAL A 209 6.31 -1.48 -5.44
C VAL A 209 6.09 -2.62 -4.45
N ASN A 210 6.16 -2.33 -3.14
CA ASN A 210 5.98 -3.32 -2.08
C ASN A 210 4.57 -3.94 -2.11
N ILE A 211 3.53 -3.11 -2.20
CA ILE A 211 2.14 -3.59 -2.27
C ILE A 211 1.96 -4.49 -3.50
N ARG A 212 2.40 -4.05 -4.69
CA ARG A 212 2.24 -4.82 -5.93
C ARG A 212 3.03 -6.13 -5.88
N PHE A 213 4.25 -6.11 -5.35
CA PHE A 213 5.07 -7.31 -5.19
C PHE A 213 4.40 -8.34 -4.27
N ASN A 214 3.92 -7.90 -3.09
CA ASN A 214 3.27 -8.78 -2.12
C ASN A 214 1.92 -9.31 -2.63
N ASN A 215 1.14 -8.49 -3.34
CA ASN A 215 -0.12 -8.94 -3.95
C ASN A 215 0.10 -10.06 -4.97
N CYS A 216 1.17 -9.98 -5.77
CA CYS A 216 1.51 -11.07 -6.70
C CYS A 216 1.76 -12.40 -5.99
N GLU A 217 2.36 -12.37 -4.80
CA GLU A 217 2.58 -13.57 -4.00
C GLU A 217 1.27 -14.19 -3.48
N LEU A 218 0.33 -13.34 -3.04
CA LEU A 218 -0.94 -13.77 -2.46
C LEU A 218 -1.88 -14.41 -3.48
N ILE A 219 -1.96 -13.85 -4.70
CA ILE A 219 -2.88 -14.33 -5.75
C ILE A 219 -2.20 -15.29 -6.73
N ASN A 220 -0.90 -15.54 -6.58
CA ASN A 220 -0.08 -16.37 -7.48
C ASN A 220 -0.20 -15.98 -8.96
N ASP A 221 -0.40 -14.69 -9.24
CA ASP A 221 -0.49 -14.12 -10.59
C ASP A 221 0.75 -13.26 -10.90
N CYS A 222 1.57 -13.74 -11.84
CA CYS A 222 2.81 -13.08 -12.24
C CYS A 222 2.60 -11.85 -13.16
N SER A 223 1.38 -11.55 -13.61
CA SER A 223 1.12 -10.43 -14.52
C SER A 223 1.49 -9.08 -13.90
N ASP A 224 1.29 -8.91 -12.60
CA ASP A 224 1.63 -7.69 -11.88
C ASP A 224 3.14 -7.51 -11.66
N TYR A 225 3.96 -8.58 -11.76
CA TYR A 225 5.42 -8.41 -11.72
C TYR A 225 5.95 -7.56 -12.87
N LEU A 226 5.37 -7.65 -14.07
CA LEU A 226 5.75 -6.81 -15.19
C LEU A 226 5.43 -5.33 -14.96
N LYS A 227 4.26 -5.05 -14.38
CA LYS A 227 3.87 -3.68 -13.99
C LYS A 227 4.78 -3.14 -12.89
N THR A 228 5.12 -3.99 -11.91
CA THR A 228 6.04 -3.65 -10.82
C THR A 228 7.43 -3.32 -11.37
N LEU A 229 7.96 -4.11 -12.30
CA LEU A 229 9.24 -3.82 -12.96
C LEU A 229 9.21 -2.49 -13.73
N GLY A 230 8.11 -2.17 -14.41
CA GLY A 230 7.93 -0.88 -15.08
C GLY A 230 7.94 0.30 -14.11
N LEU A 231 7.35 0.13 -12.92
CA LEU A 231 7.38 1.13 -11.85
C LEU A 231 8.79 1.30 -11.27
N ILE A 232 9.47 0.18 -11.01
CA ILE A 232 10.88 0.16 -10.54
C ILE A 232 11.80 0.87 -11.55
N SER A 233 11.63 0.63 -12.84
CA SER A 233 12.43 1.31 -13.87
C SER A 233 12.33 2.83 -13.77
N LYS A 234 11.11 3.35 -13.64
CA LYS A 234 10.87 4.80 -13.45
C LYS A 234 11.48 5.32 -12.15
N ALA A 235 11.32 4.58 -11.06
CA ALA A 235 11.89 4.97 -9.77
C ALA A 235 13.43 5.05 -9.83
N ARG A 236 14.08 4.10 -10.51
CA ARG A 236 15.55 4.09 -10.66
C ARG A 236 16.10 5.21 -11.53
N GLU A 237 15.33 5.72 -12.47
CA GLU A 237 15.72 6.93 -13.23
C GLU A 237 15.83 8.16 -12.31
N ILE A 238 14.97 8.23 -11.27
CA ILE A 238 14.93 9.34 -10.31
C ILE A 238 15.87 9.09 -9.14
N PHE A 239 15.95 7.83 -8.66
CA PHE A 239 16.70 7.40 -7.48
C PHE A 239 17.71 6.29 -7.83
N PRO A 240 18.74 6.59 -8.67
CA PRO A 240 19.66 5.56 -9.19
C PRO A 240 20.49 4.88 -8.11
N ASN A 241 20.71 5.53 -6.95
CA ASN A 241 21.53 5.02 -5.86
C ASN A 241 20.71 4.32 -4.76
N ASP A 242 19.40 4.18 -4.92
CA ASP A 242 18.58 3.48 -3.94
C ASP A 242 18.63 1.97 -4.17
N ASN A 243 19.26 1.25 -3.24
CA ASN A 243 19.44 -0.20 -3.29
C ASN A 243 18.15 -1.01 -3.10
N TYR A 244 17.04 -0.39 -2.68
CA TYR A 244 15.75 -1.05 -2.54
C TYR A 244 15.27 -1.62 -3.88
N TYR A 245 15.30 -0.82 -4.94
CA TYR A 245 14.76 -1.20 -6.25
C TYR A 245 15.51 -2.39 -6.89
N PRO A 246 16.85 -2.38 -6.98
CA PRO A 246 17.58 -3.55 -7.44
C PRO A 246 17.30 -4.82 -6.64
N SER A 247 17.11 -4.69 -5.32
CA SER A 247 16.80 -5.83 -4.46
C SER A 247 15.42 -6.44 -4.79
N VAL A 248 14.41 -5.62 -5.06
CA VAL A 248 13.08 -6.12 -5.48
C VAL A 248 13.14 -6.72 -6.89
N GLU A 249 13.92 -6.14 -7.83
CA GLU A 249 14.12 -6.73 -9.16
C GLU A 249 14.73 -8.15 -9.08
N ILE A 250 15.70 -8.34 -8.17
CA ILE A 250 16.29 -9.66 -7.92
C ILE A 250 15.23 -10.62 -7.41
N ASN A 251 14.42 -10.20 -6.43
CA ASN A 251 13.36 -11.03 -5.87
C ASN A 251 12.33 -11.42 -6.94
N ILE A 252 11.91 -10.49 -7.80
CA ILE A 252 11.03 -10.76 -8.93
C ILE A 252 11.67 -11.76 -9.90
N ALA A 253 12.95 -11.59 -10.24
CA ALA A 253 13.64 -12.53 -11.13
C ALA A 253 13.73 -13.94 -10.52
N MET A 254 13.94 -14.05 -9.20
CA MET A 254 13.91 -15.33 -8.48
C MET A 254 12.51 -15.97 -8.52
N LYS A 255 11.45 -15.20 -8.26
CA LYS A 255 10.05 -15.68 -8.31
C LYS A 255 9.63 -16.15 -9.69
N LEU A 256 10.11 -15.47 -10.74
CA LEU A 256 9.86 -15.84 -12.14
C LEU A 256 10.79 -17.00 -12.61
N ASN A 257 11.56 -17.60 -11.72
CA ASN A 257 12.55 -18.63 -12.02
C ASN A 257 13.59 -18.22 -13.08
N LYS A 258 13.86 -16.91 -13.20
CA LYS A 258 14.89 -16.34 -14.10
C LYS A 258 16.25 -16.37 -13.42
N VAL A 259 16.71 -17.56 -13.06
CA VAL A 259 17.95 -17.77 -12.25
C VAL A 259 19.17 -17.02 -12.83
N GLY A 260 19.36 -17.07 -14.14
CA GLY A 260 20.49 -16.40 -14.82
C GLY A 260 20.41 -14.87 -14.72
N GLU A 261 19.22 -14.29 -14.75
CA GLU A 261 19.00 -12.85 -14.57
C GLU A 261 19.24 -12.43 -13.11
N ALA A 262 18.64 -13.16 -12.15
CA ALA A 262 18.82 -12.93 -10.72
C ALA A 262 20.32 -12.99 -10.34
N ARG A 263 21.03 -14.02 -10.79
CA ARG A 263 22.47 -14.16 -10.56
C ARG A 263 23.26 -12.95 -11.07
N ARG A 264 23.06 -12.54 -12.32
CA ARG A 264 23.79 -11.40 -12.91
C ARG A 264 23.52 -10.10 -12.12
N LYS A 265 22.29 -9.87 -11.72
CA LYS A 265 21.92 -8.68 -10.93
C LYS A 265 22.57 -8.70 -9.54
N ILE A 266 22.57 -9.85 -8.87
CA ILE A 266 23.22 -10.02 -7.56
C ILE A 266 24.73 -9.78 -7.68
N ASP A 267 25.40 -10.45 -8.63
CA ASP A 267 26.84 -10.33 -8.80
C ASP A 267 27.24 -8.88 -9.14
N LEU A 268 26.47 -8.18 -9.98
CA LEU A 268 26.72 -6.77 -10.30
C LEU A 268 26.59 -5.87 -9.07
N GLN A 269 25.58 -6.08 -8.23
CA GLN A 269 25.39 -5.27 -7.03
C GLN A 269 26.46 -5.58 -5.97
N LEU A 270 26.84 -6.84 -5.79
CA LEU A 270 27.92 -7.23 -4.86
C LEU A 270 29.30 -6.73 -5.30
N ASN A 271 29.53 -6.47 -6.58
CA ASN A 271 30.76 -5.79 -7.03
C ASN A 271 30.83 -4.35 -6.53
N ASN A 272 29.68 -3.67 -6.38
CA ASN A 272 29.62 -2.30 -5.88
C ASN A 272 29.58 -2.25 -4.33
N ASP A 273 28.93 -3.23 -3.70
CA ASP A 273 28.79 -3.33 -2.25
C ASP A 273 28.98 -4.81 -1.82
N PRO A 274 30.26 -5.25 -1.66
CA PRO A 274 30.59 -6.63 -1.33
C PRO A 274 30.08 -7.11 0.04
N GLN A 275 29.79 -6.17 0.95
CA GLN A 275 29.33 -6.45 2.30
C GLN A 275 27.82 -6.29 2.46
N ASN A 276 27.06 -6.18 1.39
CA ASN A 276 25.61 -6.07 1.45
C ASN A 276 24.97 -7.39 1.92
N ILE A 277 24.56 -7.41 3.16
CA ILE A 277 24.02 -8.60 3.84
C ILE A 277 22.80 -9.15 3.07
N SER A 278 21.88 -8.27 2.62
CA SER A 278 20.69 -8.69 1.89
C SER A 278 21.03 -9.36 0.55
N LEU A 279 22.02 -8.84 -0.17
CA LEU A 279 22.46 -9.41 -1.44
C LEU A 279 23.21 -10.73 -1.24
N LEU A 280 24.08 -10.82 -0.22
CA LEU A 280 24.75 -12.05 0.15
C LEU A 280 23.73 -13.13 0.54
N PHE A 281 22.72 -12.76 1.32
CA PHE A 281 21.64 -13.66 1.70
C PHE A 281 20.82 -14.11 0.47
N ASN A 282 20.44 -13.20 -0.42
CA ASN A 282 19.72 -13.52 -1.65
C ASN A 282 20.55 -14.43 -2.56
N LYS A 283 21.88 -14.22 -2.65
CA LYS A 283 22.80 -15.10 -3.37
C LYS A 283 22.76 -16.52 -2.78
N ALA A 284 22.84 -16.62 -1.48
CA ALA A 284 22.78 -17.89 -0.78
C ALA A 284 21.47 -18.65 -1.06
N VAL A 285 20.33 -17.99 -0.93
CA VAL A 285 18.99 -18.55 -1.22
C VAL A 285 18.84 -18.96 -2.68
N LEU A 286 19.32 -18.13 -3.61
CA LEU A 286 19.28 -18.44 -5.05
C LEU A 286 19.99 -19.76 -5.36
N TYR A 287 21.23 -19.90 -4.85
CA TYR A 287 22.02 -21.10 -5.08
C TYR A 287 21.49 -22.32 -4.29
N TYR A 288 20.91 -22.13 -3.11
CA TYR A 288 20.19 -23.17 -2.38
C TYR A 288 19.03 -23.74 -3.21
N ASN A 289 18.16 -22.87 -3.72
CA ASN A 289 17.02 -23.28 -4.55
C ASN A 289 17.46 -23.96 -5.86
N LEU A 290 18.55 -23.48 -6.47
CA LEU A 290 19.13 -24.12 -7.64
C LEU A 290 19.62 -25.53 -7.33
N GLY A 291 20.23 -25.73 -6.17
CA GLY A 291 20.62 -27.05 -5.68
C GLY A 291 19.43 -27.99 -5.51
N LEU A 292 18.34 -27.52 -4.90
CA LEU A 292 17.11 -28.32 -4.77
C LEU A 292 16.51 -28.71 -6.14
N ALA A 293 16.54 -27.81 -7.12
CA ALA A 293 16.09 -28.09 -8.48
C ALA A 293 16.95 -29.18 -9.15
N ILE A 294 18.27 -29.12 -9.02
CA ILE A 294 19.21 -30.13 -9.53
C ILE A 294 18.99 -31.48 -8.80
N ASP A 295 18.83 -31.48 -7.47
CA ASP A 295 18.55 -32.71 -6.71
C ASP A 295 17.28 -33.41 -7.19
N SER A 296 16.25 -32.64 -7.53
CA SER A 296 14.96 -33.16 -8.02
C SER A 296 14.99 -33.64 -9.48
N ASP A 297 16.01 -33.27 -10.26
CA ASP A 297 16.13 -33.66 -11.67
C ASP A 297 16.51 -35.16 -11.78
N LYS A 298 15.58 -35.95 -12.28
CA LYS A 298 15.75 -37.39 -12.49
C LYS A 298 16.46 -37.75 -13.80
N SER A 299 16.66 -36.78 -14.69
CA SER A 299 17.32 -37.01 -15.98
C SER A 299 18.84 -36.95 -15.90
N MET A 300 19.38 -36.39 -14.81
CA MET A 300 20.80 -36.20 -14.60
C MET A 300 21.45 -37.46 -14.02
N GLU A 301 22.60 -37.86 -14.57
CA GLU A 301 23.42 -38.95 -14.04
C GLU A 301 23.88 -38.63 -12.61
N ASP A 302 23.82 -39.61 -11.71
CA ASP A 302 24.07 -39.46 -10.27
C ASP A 302 25.44 -38.79 -9.97
N LYS A 303 26.50 -39.22 -10.65
CA LYS A 303 27.85 -38.63 -10.44
C LYS A 303 27.91 -37.17 -10.87
N MET A 304 27.33 -36.82 -12.03
CA MET A 304 27.28 -35.45 -12.50
C MET A 304 26.42 -34.60 -11.59
N LYS A 305 25.31 -35.18 -11.04
CA LYS A 305 24.46 -34.55 -10.07
C LYS A 305 25.21 -34.18 -8.80
N LEU A 306 25.95 -35.13 -8.18
CA LEU A 306 26.76 -34.86 -6.99
C LEU A 306 27.78 -33.75 -7.22
N ASP A 307 28.56 -33.82 -8.31
CA ASP A 307 29.56 -32.82 -8.66
C ASP A 307 28.95 -31.41 -8.84
N SER A 308 27.74 -31.37 -9.37
CA SER A 308 26.99 -30.11 -9.55
C SER A 308 26.45 -29.56 -8.22
N LEU A 309 25.90 -30.44 -7.37
CA LEU A 309 25.36 -30.08 -6.06
C LEU A 309 26.44 -29.59 -5.11
N ASP A 310 27.62 -30.24 -5.10
CA ASP A 310 28.76 -29.79 -4.30
C ASP A 310 29.17 -28.34 -4.65
N LYS A 311 29.27 -28.01 -5.94
CA LYS A 311 29.60 -26.66 -6.40
C LYS A 311 28.51 -25.64 -6.04
N ILE A 312 27.28 -26.01 -6.25
CA ILE A 312 26.14 -25.10 -6.06
C ILE A 312 25.94 -24.82 -4.58
N TYR A 313 25.89 -25.84 -3.73
CA TYR A 313 25.69 -25.65 -2.29
C TYR A 313 26.93 -25.02 -1.63
N ALA A 314 28.15 -25.23 -2.16
CA ALA A 314 29.34 -24.52 -1.67
C ALA A 314 29.20 -22.99 -1.85
N ILE A 315 28.63 -22.52 -2.97
CA ILE A 315 28.40 -21.08 -3.20
C ILE A 315 27.33 -20.58 -2.21
N SER A 316 26.23 -21.32 -2.00
CA SER A 316 25.19 -20.99 -1.04
C SER A 316 25.75 -20.86 0.38
N ILE A 317 26.44 -21.89 0.85
CA ILE A 317 27.06 -21.96 2.19
C ILE A 317 28.07 -20.83 2.39
N ASN A 318 28.95 -20.59 1.42
CA ASN A 318 29.93 -19.50 1.51
C ASN A 318 29.25 -18.13 1.57
N SER A 319 28.15 -17.94 0.85
CA SER A 319 27.38 -16.69 0.92
C SER A 319 26.75 -16.48 2.30
N TYR A 320 26.22 -17.54 2.94
CA TYR A 320 25.75 -17.47 4.34
C TYR A 320 26.90 -17.22 5.33
N LYS A 321 28.08 -17.84 5.11
CA LYS A 321 29.27 -17.55 5.94
C LYS A 321 29.66 -16.07 5.87
N ASN A 322 29.66 -15.47 4.68
CA ASN A 322 29.92 -14.04 4.54
C ASN A 322 28.88 -13.17 5.27
N VAL A 323 27.59 -13.56 5.29
CA VAL A 323 26.58 -12.90 6.13
C VAL A 323 26.97 -13.00 7.61
N LEU A 324 27.41 -14.17 8.08
CA LEU A 324 27.76 -14.39 9.49
C LEU A 324 29.12 -13.76 9.88
N GLU A 325 30.01 -13.48 8.94
CA GLU A 325 31.19 -12.67 9.18
C GLU A 325 30.85 -11.22 9.53
N ILE A 326 29.76 -10.69 8.94
CA ILE A 326 29.27 -9.33 9.17
C ILE A 326 28.30 -9.29 10.37
N GLU A 327 27.39 -10.25 10.43
CA GLU A 327 26.40 -10.41 11.52
C GLU A 327 26.48 -11.81 12.13
N PRO A 328 27.36 -12.04 13.11
CA PRO A 328 27.59 -13.39 13.69
C PRO A 328 26.34 -14.05 14.29
N ASN A 329 25.36 -13.25 14.73
CA ASN A 329 24.13 -13.71 15.36
C ASN A 329 22.92 -13.65 14.43
N ASN A 330 23.12 -13.61 13.12
CA ASN A 330 22.01 -13.62 12.15
C ASN A 330 21.34 -15.00 12.14
N GLU A 331 20.26 -15.12 12.91
CA GLU A 331 19.54 -16.38 13.11
C GLU A 331 19.09 -17.01 11.78
N ARG A 332 18.59 -16.17 10.86
CA ARG A 332 18.13 -16.66 9.54
C ARG A 332 19.26 -17.29 8.75
N ALA A 333 20.42 -16.63 8.71
CA ALA A 333 21.58 -17.15 8.00
C ALA A 333 22.07 -18.48 8.62
N ILE A 334 22.07 -18.59 9.94
CA ILE A 334 22.45 -19.83 10.64
C ILE A 334 21.49 -20.97 10.27
N LEU A 335 20.19 -20.76 10.38
CA LEU A 335 19.17 -21.79 10.10
C LEU A 335 19.23 -22.25 8.64
N TYR A 336 19.23 -21.31 7.69
CA TYR A 336 19.31 -21.65 6.27
C TYR A 336 20.65 -22.31 5.88
N MET A 337 21.73 -21.95 6.54
CA MET A 337 23.03 -22.61 6.32
C MET A 337 23.02 -24.05 6.84
N ILE A 338 22.40 -24.33 7.98
CA ILE A 338 22.19 -25.68 8.49
C ILE A 338 21.39 -26.51 7.46
N ASP A 339 20.34 -25.94 6.90
CA ASP A 339 19.52 -26.61 5.88
C ASP A 339 20.29 -26.82 4.56
N ALA A 340 21.18 -25.89 4.19
CA ALA A 340 22.03 -26.05 3.02
C ALA A 340 23.05 -27.20 3.20
N TYR A 341 23.63 -27.35 4.39
CA TYR A 341 24.50 -28.48 4.70
C TYR A 341 23.75 -29.82 4.71
N LYS A 342 22.52 -29.86 5.25
CA LYS A 342 21.68 -31.07 5.20
C LYS A 342 21.29 -31.43 3.76
N ALA A 343 20.93 -30.43 2.95
CA ALA A 343 20.60 -30.63 1.54
C ALA A 343 21.82 -31.13 0.73
N LEU A 344 23.01 -30.64 1.05
CA LEU A 344 24.26 -31.11 0.46
C LEU A 344 24.59 -32.55 0.85
N ALA A 345 24.30 -32.97 2.09
CA ALA A 345 24.56 -34.33 2.58
C ALA A 345 23.59 -35.39 2.02
N LYS A 346 22.31 -34.99 1.83
CA LYS A 346 21.22 -35.91 1.44
C LYS A 346 21.52 -36.76 0.20
N PRO A 347 22.00 -36.23 -0.95
CA PRO A 347 22.24 -37.02 -2.15
C PRO A 347 23.28 -38.12 -1.92
N TYR A 348 24.29 -37.90 -1.05
CA TYR A 348 25.28 -38.90 -0.69
C TYR A 348 24.67 -40.10 0.02
N PHE A 349 23.75 -39.86 0.94
CA PHE A 349 23.04 -40.94 1.62
C PHE A 349 22.00 -41.64 0.72
N ASP A 350 21.38 -40.90 -0.19
CA ASP A 350 20.43 -41.50 -1.17
C ASP A 350 21.20 -42.45 -2.12
N MET A 351 22.37 -42.05 -2.61
CA MET A 351 23.25 -42.92 -3.42
C MET A 351 23.78 -44.09 -2.62
N GLU A 352 24.21 -43.86 -1.37
CA GLU A 352 24.70 -44.92 -0.48
C GLU A 352 23.62 -46.00 -0.28
N ARG A 353 22.38 -45.57 0.01
CA ARG A 353 21.24 -46.49 0.16
C ARG A 353 20.95 -47.32 -1.11
N ASN A 354 21.11 -46.72 -2.28
CA ASN A 354 20.95 -47.40 -3.55
C ASN A 354 22.04 -48.46 -3.80
N LEU A 355 23.29 -48.16 -3.33
CA LEU A 355 24.40 -49.08 -3.41
C LEU A 355 24.37 -50.17 -2.33
N ASP A 356 23.83 -49.89 -1.15
CA ASP A 356 23.83 -50.81 -0.01
C ASP A 356 23.10 -52.10 -0.34
N PHE A 357 22.03 -52.05 -1.14
CA PHE A 357 21.35 -53.24 -1.67
C PHE A 357 22.25 -54.08 -2.57
N LEU A 358 23.16 -53.48 -3.33
CA LEU A 358 24.12 -54.14 -4.19
C LEU A 358 25.43 -54.50 -3.43
N ALA A 359 25.76 -53.75 -2.37
CA ALA A 359 26.94 -53.91 -1.52
C ALA A 359 26.88 -55.19 -0.68
N LEU A 360 25.72 -55.74 -0.40
CA LEU A 360 25.52 -57.06 0.25
C LEU A 360 26.33 -58.17 -0.46
N LYS A 361 26.79 -57.95 -1.72
CA LYS A 361 27.66 -58.86 -2.49
C LYS A 361 29.13 -58.52 -2.40
N GLY A 362 29.55 -57.55 -1.56
CA GLY A 362 30.96 -57.15 -1.34
C GLY A 362 31.59 -56.28 -2.44
N LYS A 363 30.97 -56.16 -3.60
CA LYS A 363 31.55 -55.49 -4.79
C LYS A 363 31.58 -53.96 -4.66
N TYR A 364 30.65 -53.34 -3.93
CA TYR A 364 30.50 -51.88 -3.82
C TYR A 364 30.69 -51.36 -2.42
N LYS A 365 31.23 -52.17 -1.49
CA LYS A 365 31.38 -51.77 -0.08
C LYS A 365 32.26 -50.51 0.09
N ALA A 366 33.38 -50.45 -0.60
CA ALA A 366 34.29 -49.30 -0.51
C ALA A 366 33.62 -47.97 -0.97
N GLU A 367 32.79 -48.05 -2.01
CA GLU A 367 32.06 -46.89 -2.51
C GLU A 367 30.89 -46.50 -1.57
N SER A 368 30.17 -47.45 -1.02
CA SER A 368 29.14 -47.20 0.02
C SER A 368 29.77 -46.55 1.24
N ASP A 369 30.89 -47.11 1.75
CA ASP A 369 31.60 -46.50 2.90
C ASP A 369 32.11 -45.07 2.58
N ARG A 370 32.59 -44.81 1.37
CA ARG A 370 33.01 -43.49 0.91
C ARG A 370 31.84 -42.50 0.95
N LEU A 371 30.72 -42.83 0.31
CA LEU A 371 29.52 -41.98 0.24
C LEU A 371 28.96 -41.67 1.63
N LYS A 372 28.92 -42.69 2.51
CA LYS A 372 28.49 -42.53 3.89
C LYS A 372 29.40 -41.56 4.66
N ASN A 373 30.72 -41.70 4.52
CA ASN A 373 31.69 -40.83 5.18
C ASN A 373 31.58 -39.39 4.66
N GLU A 374 31.43 -39.20 3.36
CA GLU A 374 31.20 -37.86 2.74
C GLU A 374 29.93 -37.20 3.24
N GLY A 375 28.81 -37.94 3.29
CA GLY A 375 27.56 -37.45 3.85
C GLY A 375 27.68 -37.06 5.33
N ASN A 376 28.35 -37.90 6.14
CA ASN A 376 28.56 -37.66 7.58
C ASN A 376 29.45 -36.41 7.80
N THR A 377 30.49 -36.20 6.98
CA THR A 377 31.31 -34.99 7.08
C THR A 377 30.51 -33.72 6.92
N ARG A 378 29.59 -33.67 5.91
CA ARG A 378 28.70 -32.50 5.67
C ARG A 378 27.69 -32.32 6.79
N LEU A 379 27.17 -33.40 7.36
CA LEU A 379 26.26 -33.31 8.54
C LEU A 379 26.98 -32.83 9.80
N SER A 380 28.28 -33.19 9.97
CA SER A 380 29.06 -32.69 11.11
C SER A 380 29.24 -31.17 11.08
N ASP A 381 29.39 -30.57 9.88
CA ASP A 381 29.40 -29.13 9.71
C ASP A 381 28.06 -28.50 10.08
N ALA A 382 26.95 -29.09 9.62
CA ALA A 382 25.59 -28.64 10.03
C ALA A 382 25.43 -28.68 11.56
N LEU A 383 25.95 -29.72 12.21
CA LEU A 383 25.83 -29.88 13.66
C LEU A 383 26.57 -28.81 14.45
N ILE A 384 27.74 -28.34 13.95
CA ILE A 384 28.51 -27.25 14.58
C ILE A 384 27.63 -25.98 14.67
N TYR A 385 26.97 -25.60 13.57
CA TYR A 385 26.12 -24.42 13.52
C TYR A 385 24.82 -24.62 14.32
N ALA A 386 24.23 -25.83 14.31
CA ALA A 386 23.06 -26.16 15.10
C ALA A 386 23.32 -26.06 16.62
N LYS A 387 24.47 -26.55 17.10
CA LYS A 387 24.88 -26.41 18.50
C LYS A 387 25.14 -24.93 18.87
N GLY A 388 25.81 -24.18 17.98
CA GLY A 388 26.00 -22.73 18.17
C GLY A 388 24.68 -21.99 18.32
N TYR A 389 23.70 -22.31 17.49
CA TYR A 389 22.36 -21.72 17.55
C TYR A 389 21.61 -22.09 18.82
N SER A 390 21.61 -23.36 19.24
CA SER A 390 21.01 -23.81 20.50
C SER A 390 21.61 -23.08 21.72
N ASN A 391 22.94 -22.96 21.77
CA ASN A 391 23.63 -22.22 22.82
C ASN A 391 23.24 -20.73 22.85
N MET A 392 23.07 -20.11 21.69
CA MET A 392 22.64 -18.71 21.55
C MET A 392 21.22 -18.50 22.08
N LYS A 393 20.33 -19.49 21.93
CA LYS A 393 18.96 -19.45 22.46
C LYS A 393 18.83 -19.84 23.94
N GLY A 394 19.90 -20.33 24.56
CA GLY A 394 19.88 -20.82 25.93
C GLY A 394 19.14 -22.17 26.09
N GLU A 395 18.97 -22.90 25.00
CA GLU A 395 18.42 -24.27 24.97
C GLU A 395 19.57 -25.26 25.15
N ASN A 396 19.62 -25.96 26.32
CA ASN A 396 20.59 -27.02 26.60
C ASN A 396 20.13 -28.36 26.08
#